data_abf84f05feb2e6b5703b11620ba0ade8
#
_entry.id   abf84f05feb2e6b5703b11620ba0ade8
#
_cell.length_a   1.000
_cell.length_b   1.000
_cell.length_c   1.000
_cell.angle_alpha   90.00
_cell.angle_beta   90.00
_cell.angle_gamma   90.00
#
_symmetry.space_group_name_H-M   'P 1'
#
loop_
_entity.id
_entity.type
_entity.pdbx_description
1 polymer ?
#
loop_
_entity_poly.entity_id
_entity_poly.type
_entity_poly.pdbx_seq_one_letter_code
_entity_poly.pdbx_strand_id
1 'polypeptide(L)'
;MSGRLIAPGHARAAALVLDEPLSLWGGLDPATGRVIELRHPQHGATVTGRVLVLPSARGSSSSASVLAEAVRAGTAPAAIVLGEPDLILALGAAVAEELYGVQIPILVLPADDLAAIRDGATVDIGSEGVWAV
;
A
#
# COMPACT_ATOMS: atom_id res chain seq x y z
N MET A 1 3.76 4.66 -18.17
CA MET A 1 3.80 5.82 -17.25
C MET A 1 4.86 5.57 -16.19
N SER A 2 5.34 6.61 -15.55
CA SER A 2 6.35 6.45 -14.50
C SER A 2 5.94 7.18 -13.23
N GLY A 3 6.37 6.65 -12.10
CA GLY A 3 6.18 7.22 -10.78
C GLY A 3 7.47 7.07 -9.98
N ARG A 4 7.44 7.50 -8.72
CA ARG A 4 8.59 7.41 -7.83
C ARG A 4 8.44 6.22 -6.89
N LEU A 5 9.31 5.22 -7.03
CA LEU A 5 9.40 4.13 -6.05
C LEU A 5 10.15 4.60 -4.81
N ILE A 6 9.53 4.46 -3.66
CA ILE A 6 10.17 4.69 -2.36
C ILE A 6 10.44 3.39 -1.61
N ALA A 7 9.92 2.27 -2.12
CA ALA A 7 10.31 0.92 -1.74
C ALA A 7 10.33 0.07 -3.00
N PRO A 8 11.35 -0.80 -3.17
CA PRO A 8 11.54 -1.54 -4.42
C PRO A 8 10.58 -2.72 -4.54
N GLY A 9 10.40 -3.16 -5.78
CA GLY A 9 9.66 -4.36 -6.10
C GLY A 9 8.84 -4.18 -7.37
N HIS A 10 8.13 -5.24 -7.71
CA HIS A 10 7.15 -5.21 -8.80
C HIS A 10 5.90 -5.96 -8.35
N ALA A 11 4.76 -5.59 -8.90
CA ALA A 11 3.50 -6.24 -8.57
C ALA A 11 2.50 -6.05 -9.69
N ARG A 12 1.57 -6.99 -9.79
CA ARG A 12 0.42 -6.88 -10.67
C ARG A 12 -0.78 -7.47 -9.97
N ALA A 13 -1.76 -6.64 -9.66
CA ALA A 13 -2.95 -7.07 -8.94
C ALA A 13 -4.09 -6.06 -9.11
N ALA A 14 -5.29 -6.46 -8.68
CA ALA A 14 -6.44 -5.57 -8.68
C ALA A 14 -6.27 -4.47 -7.63
N ALA A 15 -6.61 -3.26 -8.00
CA ALA A 15 -6.56 -2.12 -7.08
C ALA A 15 -7.68 -2.18 -6.05
N LEU A 16 -7.33 -1.85 -4.83
CA LEU A 16 -8.29 -1.43 -3.81
C LEU A 16 -8.07 0.06 -3.58
N VAL A 17 -9.00 0.87 -4.05
CA VAL A 17 -8.88 2.32 -3.96
C VAL A 17 -9.59 2.81 -2.71
N LEU A 18 -8.84 3.46 -1.83
CA LEU A 18 -9.39 4.12 -0.66
C LEU A 18 -9.67 5.58 -0.98
N ASP A 19 -10.89 6.03 -0.72
CA ASP A 19 -11.32 7.39 -1.04
C ASP A 19 -10.73 8.43 -0.10
N GLU A 20 -10.31 8.00 1.09
CA GLU A 20 -9.74 8.85 2.12
C GLU A 20 -8.42 8.28 2.62
N PRO A 21 -7.56 9.09 3.23
CA PRO A 21 -6.37 8.59 3.90
C PRO A 21 -6.69 7.53 4.96
N LEU A 22 -5.74 6.64 5.21
CA LEU A 22 -5.85 5.63 6.24
C LEU A 22 -4.50 5.48 6.92
N SER A 23 -4.48 5.59 8.26
CA SER A 23 -3.30 5.19 9.02
C SER A 23 -3.32 3.67 9.17
N LEU A 24 -2.22 2.99 8.84
CA LEU A 24 -2.15 1.55 9.06
C LEU A 24 -2.20 1.23 10.55
N TRP A 25 -1.60 2.09 11.39
CA TRP A 25 -1.73 1.95 12.84
C TRP A 25 -3.17 2.30 13.25
N GLY A 26 -3.87 1.31 13.78
CA GLY A 26 -5.27 1.45 14.19
C GLY A 26 -6.29 1.38 13.05
N GLY A 27 -5.86 1.48 11.79
CA GLY A 27 -6.76 1.42 10.64
C GLY A 27 -6.72 0.10 9.88
N LEU A 28 -5.63 -0.64 9.98
CA LEU A 28 -5.47 -1.94 9.34
C LEU A 28 -5.22 -3.01 10.41
N ASP A 29 -5.98 -4.11 10.34
CA ASP A 29 -5.71 -5.28 11.17
C ASP A 29 -4.69 -6.18 10.46
N PRO A 30 -3.44 -6.28 10.95
CA PRO A 30 -2.44 -7.11 10.29
C PRO A 30 -2.72 -8.60 10.39
N ALA A 31 -3.57 -9.03 11.32
CA ALA A 31 -3.94 -10.44 11.42
C ALA A 31 -4.87 -10.88 10.28
N THR A 32 -5.70 -9.99 9.78
CA THR A 32 -6.73 -10.32 8.78
C THR A 32 -6.55 -9.60 7.45
N GLY A 33 -5.79 -8.50 7.40
CA GLY A 33 -5.67 -7.63 6.22
C GLY A 33 -6.89 -6.74 6.00
N ARG A 34 -7.75 -6.57 7.00
CA ARG A 34 -8.99 -5.79 6.86
C ARG A 34 -8.80 -4.36 7.35
N VAL A 35 -9.48 -3.44 6.66
CA VAL A 35 -9.63 -2.05 7.12
C VAL A 35 -10.60 -2.06 8.30
N ILE A 36 -10.14 -1.65 9.46
CA ILE A 36 -10.90 -1.71 10.73
C ILE A 36 -11.26 -0.35 11.29
N GLU A 37 -10.82 0.75 10.69
CA GLU A 37 -11.26 2.08 11.09
C GLU A 37 -12.76 2.23 10.79
N LEU A 38 -13.57 2.38 11.84
CA LEU A 38 -15.03 2.32 11.72
C LEU A 38 -15.62 3.43 10.87
N ARG A 39 -14.99 4.61 10.85
CA ARG A 39 -15.48 5.77 10.10
C ARG A 39 -14.93 5.87 8.68
N HIS A 40 -14.05 4.94 8.29
CA HIS A 40 -13.49 4.96 6.95
C HIS A 40 -14.52 4.45 5.94
N PRO A 41 -14.64 5.08 4.74
CA PRO A 41 -15.59 4.62 3.70
C PRO A 41 -15.40 3.18 3.29
N GLN A 42 -14.16 2.67 3.30
CA GLN A 42 -13.84 1.29 2.92
C GLN A 42 -13.70 0.36 4.14
N HIS A 43 -14.31 0.69 5.28
CA HIS A 43 -14.33 -0.20 6.43
C HIS A 43 -14.79 -1.59 6.02
N GLY A 44 -14.04 -2.60 6.44
CA GLY A 44 -14.33 -4.00 6.13
C GLY A 44 -13.68 -4.52 4.86
N ALA A 45 -13.11 -3.66 4.02
CA ALA A 45 -12.39 -4.10 2.83
C ALA A 45 -11.10 -4.82 3.21
N THR A 46 -10.67 -5.78 2.39
CA THR A 46 -9.45 -6.56 2.61
C THR A 46 -8.36 -6.12 1.64
N VAL A 47 -7.20 -5.74 2.17
CA VAL A 47 -6.07 -5.28 1.35
C VAL A 47 -5.22 -6.42 0.81
N THR A 48 -5.35 -7.62 1.35
CA THR A 48 -4.47 -8.77 1.07
C THR A 48 -4.35 -9.03 -0.43
N GLY A 49 -3.13 -9.04 -0.93
CA GLY A 49 -2.84 -9.34 -2.33
C GLY A 49 -3.33 -8.29 -3.33
N ARG A 50 -3.82 -7.15 -2.86
CA ARG A 50 -4.32 -6.06 -3.71
C ARG A 50 -3.27 -4.97 -3.86
N VAL A 51 -3.36 -4.19 -4.92
CA VAL A 51 -2.63 -2.92 -5.01
C VAL A 51 -3.44 -1.89 -4.22
N LEU A 52 -2.94 -1.53 -3.05
CA LEU A 52 -3.63 -0.57 -2.17
C LEU A 52 -3.33 0.84 -2.64
N VAL A 53 -4.37 1.58 -3.05
CA VAL A 53 -4.25 2.95 -3.57
C VAL A 53 -4.93 3.90 -2.59
N LEU A 54 -4.18 4.87 -2.07
CA LEU A 54 -4.73 5.83 -1.12
C LEU A 54 -3.99 7.17 -1.20
N PRO A 55 -4.66 8.28 -0.85
CA PRO A 55 -4.02 9.59 -0.93
C PRO A 55 -2.82 9.75 0.01
N SER A 56 -2.94 9.19 1.22
CA SER A 56 -1.94 9.32 2.27
C SER A 56 -2.16 8.24 3.32
N ALA A 57 -1.09 7.79 3.95
CA ALA A 57 -1.14 6.84 5.07
C ALA A 57 -1.05 7.53 6.44
N ARG A 58 -1.09 8.85 6.50
CA ARG A 58 -1.12 9.66 7.72
C ARG A 58 0.00 9.40 8.74
N GLY A 59 1.09 8.83 8.33
CA GLY A 59 2.36 8.90 9.02
C GLY A 59 2.43 8.62 10.52
N SER A 60 1.83 7.57 11.06
CA SER A 60 2.17 7.09 12.39
C SER A 60 3.45 6.26 12.34
N SER A 61 4.38 6.49 13.27
CA SER A 61 5.62 5.70 13.33
C SER A 61 5.35 4.20 13.51
N SER A 62 4.25 3.84 14.14
CA SER A 62 3.84 2.45 14.33
C SER A 62 3.30 1.80 13.06
N SER A 63 3.02 2.55 12.00
CA SER A 63 2.55 1.99 10.73
C SER A 63 3.59 1.09 10.08
N ALA A 64 4.88 1.35 10.28
CA ALA A 64 5.95 0.47 9.81
C ALA A 64 5.82 -0.94 10.39
N SER A 65 5.55 -1.03 11.70
CA SER A 65 5.36 -2.32 12.38
C SER A 65 4.11 -3.04 11.88
N VAL A 66 3.03 -2.32 11.63
CA VAL A 66 1.79 -2.91 11.11
C VAL A 66 2.03 -3.52 9.73
N LEU A 67 2.72 -2.81 8.83
CA LEU A 67 3.04 -3.34 7.50
C LEU A 67 3.93 -4.57 7.59
N ALA A 68 5.00 -4.53 8.38
CA ALA A 68 5.89 -5.67 8.55
C ALA A 68 5.15 -6.88 9.12
N GLU A 69 4.27 -6.68 10.11
CA GLU A 69 3.46 -7.76 10.69
C GLU A 69 2.48 -8.33 9.67
N ALA A 70 1.86 -7.51 8.84
CA ALA A 70 0.99 -7.99 7.76
C ALA A 70 1.75 -8.86 6.78
N VAL A 71 2.98 -8.50 6.44
CA VAL A 71 3.84 -9.33 5.59
C VAL A 71 4.12 -10.67 6.26
N ARG A 72 4.50 -10.66 7.53
CA ARG A 72 4.74 -11.89 8.30
C ARG A 72 3.51 -12.80 8.34
N ALA A 73 2.35 -12.22 8.53
CA ALA A 73 1.07 -12.95 8.63
C ALA A 73 0.50 -13.37 7.26
N GLY A 74 1.08 -12.90 6.16
CA GLY A 74 0.59 -13.21 4.81
C GLY A 74 -0.65 -12.40 4.41
N THR A 75 -0.91 -11.28 5.07
CA THR A 75 -2.11 -10.47 4.84
C THR A 75 -1.82 -9.14 4.14
N ALA A 76 -0.55 -8.86 3.83
CA ALA A 76 -0.14 -7.58 3.27
C ALA A 76 -0.71 -7.34 1.86
N PRO A 77 -0.84 -6.08 1.45
CA PRO A 77 -1.11 -5.76 0.05
C PRO A 77 0.08 -6.20 -0.82
N ALA A 78 -0.18 -6.39 -2.11
CA ALA A 78 0.87 -6.70 -3.09
C ALA A 78 1.75 -5.49 -3.36
N ALA A 79 1.18 -4.30 -3.27
CA ALA A 79 1.85 -3.01 -3.46
C ALA A 79 1.04 -1.91 -2.82
N ILE A 80 1.68 -0.76 -2.61
CA ILE A 80 1.01 0.45 -2.11
C ILE A 80 1.28 1.59 -3.07
N VAL A 81 0.24 2.33 -3.45
CA VAL A 81 0.34 3.52 -4.30
C VAL A 81 -0.18 4.71 -3.50
N LEU A 82 0.67 5.72 -3.33
CA LEU A 82 0.40 6.89 -2.51
C LEU A 82 0.41 8.18 -3.34
N GLY A 83 -0.33 9.17 -2.87
CA GLY A 83 -0.31 10.52 -3.43
C GLY A 83 0.83 11.38 -2.89
N GLU A 84 1.51 10.94 -1.84
CA GLU A 84 2.65 11.64 -1.24
C GLU A 84 3.64 10.65 -0.66
N PRO A 85 4.93 11.00 -0.56
CA PRO A 85 5.92 10.12 0.04
C PRO A 85 5.62 9.84 1.52
N ASP A 86 5.91 8.62 1.95
CA ASP A 86 5.79 8.19 3.35
C ASP A 86 6.99 7.32 3.70
N LEU A 87 7.95 7.92 4.40
CA LEU A 87 9.18 7.22 4.77
C LEU A 87 8.95 6.17 5.84
N ILE A 88 7.88 6.28 6.63
CA ILE A 88 7.53 5.28 7.64
C ILE A 88 7.07 4.00 6.97
N LEU A 89 6.21 4.09 5.98
CA LEU A 89 5.81 2.91 5.20
C LEU A 89 6.99 2.33 4.42
N ALA A 90 7.84 3.18 3.84
CA ALA A 90 9.06 2.72 3.16
C ALA A 90 9.98 1.94 4.12
N LEU A 91 10.12 2.42 5.36
CA LEU A 91 10.86 1.69 6.39
C LEU A 91 10.22 0.33 6.69
N GLY A 92 8.90 0.29 6.83
CA GLY A 92 8.17 -0.96 7.05
C GLY A 92 8.38 -1.97 5.92
N ALA A 93 8.36 -1.51 4.68
CA ALA A 93 8.63 -2.34 3.51
C ALA A 93 10.08 -2.85 3.51
N ALA A 94 11.04 -2.01 3.88
CA ALA A 94 12.46 -2.39 3.97
C ALA A 94 12.69 -3.44 5.07
N VAL A 95 12.06 -3.28 6.23
CA VAL A 95 12.12 -4.25 7.32
C VAL A 95 11.52 -5.59 6.90
N ALA A 96 10.39 -5.57 6.22
CA ALA A 96 9.74 -6.79 5.74
C ALA A 96 10.62 -7.54 4.73
N GLU A 97 11.29 -6.82 3.83
CA GLU A 97 12.22 -7.42 2.89
C GLU A 97 13.40 -8.06 3.62
N GLU A 98 13.98 -7.36 4.58
CA GLU A 98 15.12 -7.86 5.35
C GLU A 98 14.77 -9.09 6.17
N LEU A 99 13.63 -9.08 6.85
CA LEU A 99 13.24 -10.17 7.76
C LEU A 99 12.58 -11.35 7.05
N TYR A 100 11.81 -11.08 5.99
CA TYR A 100 10.94 -12.11 5.40
C TYR A 100 11.22 -12.36 3.91
N GLY A 101 12.12 -11.59 3.30
CA GLY A 101 12.45 -11.74 1.87
C GLY A 101 11.31 -11.35 0.93
N VAL A 102 10.35 -10.60 1.41
CA VAL A 102 9.18 -10.16 0.61
C VAL A 102 9.30 -8.68 0.30
N GLN A 103 9.21 -8.33 -0.97
CA GLN A 103 9.19 -6.94 -1.41
C GLN A 103 7.76 -6.45 -1.56
N ILE A 104 7.46 -5.30 -0.94
CA ILE A 104 6.20 -4.59 -1.13
C ILE A 104 6.55 -3.26 -1.80
N PRO A 105 6.41 -3.14 -3.13
CA PRO A 105 6.72 -1.88 -3.79
C PRO A 105 5.78 -0.78 -3.33
N ILE A 106 6.33 0.40 -3.08
CA ILE A 106 5.56 1.59 -2.73
C ILE A 106 5.85 2.65 -3.78
N LEU A 107 4.83 3.02 -4.52
CA LEU A 107 4.89 3.95 -5.64
C LEU A 107 4.18 5.25 -5.26
N VAL A 108 4.85 6.38 -5.51
CA VAL A 108 4.24 7.71 -5.30
C VAL A 108 3.89 8.30 -6.65
N LEU A 109 2.64 8.72 -6.79
CA LEU A 109 2.11 9.31 -8.02
C LEU A 109 1.59 10.71 -7.76
N PRO A 110 1.64 11.60 -8.79
CA PRO A 110 0.91 12.87 -8.74
C PRO A 110 -0.59 12.64 -8.58
N ALA A 111 -1.29 13.61 -8.05
CA ALA A 111 -2.73 13.51 -7.76
C ALA A 111 -3.57 13.09 -8.98
N ASP A 112 -3.26 13.62 -10.16
CA ASP A 112 -4.01 13.28 -11.38
C ASP A 112 -3.85 11.82 -11.78
N ASP A 113 -2.63 11.30 -11.67
CA ASP A 113 -2.34 9.90 -11.99
C ASP A 113 -2.98 8.97 -10.95
N LEU A 114 -2.90 9.35 -9.68
CA LEU A 114 -3.54 8.60 -8.60
C LEU A 114 -5.05 8.49 -8.84
N ALA A 115 -5.69 9.61 -9.18
CA ALA A 115 -7.13 9.67 -9.42
C ALA A 115 -7.58 8.89 -10.64
N ALA A 116 -6.66 8.60 -11.57
CA ALA A 116 -6.96 7.83 -12.77
C ALA A 116 -7.08 6.32 -12.51
N ILE A 117 -6.61 5.84 -11.35
CA ILE A 117 -6.71 4.42 -11.00
C ILE A 117 -8.10 4.16 -10.41
N ARG A 118 -8.85 3.27 -11.05
CA ARG A 118 -10.19 2.90 -10.60
C ARG A 118 -10.14 1.67 -9.72
N ASP A 119 -11.03 1.62 -8.72
CA ASP A 119 -11.17 0.46 -7.87
C ASP A 119 -11.44 -0.79 -8.70
N GLY A 120 -10.73 -1.87 -8.40
CA GLY A 120 -10.84 -3.14 -9.12
C GLY A 120 -10.02 -3.24 -10.40
N ALA A 121 -9.47 -2.14 -10.92
CA ALA A 121 -8.63 -2.19 -12.11
C ALA A 121 -7.31 -2.93 -11.82
N THR A 122 -6.82 -3.70 -12.79
CA THR A 122 -5.51 -4.34 -12.66
C THR A 122 -4.43 -3.29 -12.81
N VAL A 123 -3.56 -3.17 -11.80
CA VAL A 123 -2.42 -2.25 -11.80
C VAL A 123 -1.14 -3.06 -11.89
N ASP A 124 -0.27 -2.68 -12.82
CA ASP A 124 1.03 -3.30 -13.03
C ASP A 124 2.11 -2.29 -12.66
N ILE A 125 2.98 -2.65 -11.71
CA ILE A 125 4.08 -1.81 -11.24
C ILE A 125 5.38 -2.53 -11.51
N GLY A 126 6.24 -1.90 -12.31
CA GLY A 126 7.56 -2.42 -12.63
C GLY A 126 8.64 -1.93 -11.67
N SER A 127 9.82 -2.56 -11.78
CA SER A 127 10.91 -2.37 -10.83
C SER A 127 11.50 -0.96 -10.80
N GLU A 128 11.30 -0.15 -11.81
CA GLU A 128 11.85 1.22 -11.90
C GLU A 128 10.76 2.28 -11.78
N GLY A 129 9.60 1.93 -11.22
CA GLY A 129 8.49 2.86 -11.07
C GLY A 129 7.66 3.02 -12.34
N VAL A 130 7.89 2.21 -13.36
CA VAL A 130 7.03 2.16 -14.55
C VAL A 130 5.74 1.44 -14.16
N TRP A 131 4.61 2.07 -14.45
CA TRP A 131 3.33 1.50 -14.08
C TRP A 131 2.30 1.64 -15.20
N ALA A 132 1.31 0.78 -15.17
CA ALA A 132 0.21 0.78 -16.13
C ALA A 132 -1.07 0.25 -15.48
N VAL A 133 -2.18 0.61 -16.04
CA VAL A 133 -3.51 0.16 -15.58
C VAL A 133 -4.11 -0.79 -16.60
#